data_aa660e72f530b35e697e48f6deea90a6
#
_entry.id   aa660e72f530b35e697e48f6deea90a6
#
_cell.length_a   1.000
_cell.length_b   1.000
_cell.length_c   1.000
_cell.angle_alpha   90.00
_cell.angle_beta   90.00
_cell.angle_gamma   90.00
#
_symmetry.space_group_name_H-M   'P 1'
#
loop_
_entity.id
_entity.type
_entity.pdbx_description
1 polymer ?
#
loop_
_entity_poly.entity_id
_entity_poly.type
_entity_poly.pdbx_seq_one_letter_code
_entity_poly.pdbx_strand_id
1 'polypeptide(L)'
;MHFRLTAVHVEHGIRGAESLADAAFVRQLCADWNVPLHTFSVDALHQAKTQHQSLEEAARELRYRCFYEACRKCGANRLAVAHHGDDCAETVLFHLSRGTGLRGLCGIVPVRELPEQKLTLIRPLLCVTKAEIEAYLEQIGQEYRTDSTNADVTMSRNRIRSQVLPQLCEVNTAAVPHIVRTAGYLEEICEYLDEAAWDAGSAYITYEREKNKIVKIRLQRQGILAMPTVLQKNLIHRLLGELAGSKKDLTAAHMESVQALFTAQVGKSVCLPHGIRAYADYEQIVLQKEFGQKKQTDQTDRNNRKKQSAKNEAEKKTREYELVIPGECILESGEHITTKILEFDGNFQQIPEKTCTKWFDYDKIKDTVQIRTRRPGDYLQVQAAGGHKKLKDYLINSKIPKEERDQLLLLAEGSHILWVIGQRISEAYKVTQKTKHIFEVCIHGGKEKNE
;
A
#
# COMPACT_ATOMS: atom_id res chain seq x y z
N MET A 1 22.16 20.89 31.07
CA MET A 1 21.03 20.07 30.64
C MET A 1 21.11 18.73 31.39
N HIS A 2 20.11 18.38 32.19
CA HIS A 2 20.15 17.12 32.97
C HIS A 2 19.41 16.03 32.21
N PHE A 3 20.13 14.97 31.80
CA PHE A 3 19.55 13.76 31.23
C PHE A 3 19.29 12.73 32.32
N ARG A 4 18.16 12.05 32.27
CA ARG A 4 17.93 10.82 33.01
C ARG A 4 18.23 9.65 32.07
N LEU A 5 19.30 8.92 32.35
CA LEU A 5 19.76 7.80 31.54
C LEU A 5 19.24 6.48 32.14
N THR A 6 18.82 5.57 31.28
CA THR A 6 18.47 4.19 31.61
C THR A 6 19.07 3.27 30.54
N ALA A 7 19.73 2.22 30.95
CA ALA A 7 20.32 1.25 30.04
C ALA A 7 19.33 0.09 29.76
N VAL A 8 19.46 -0.49 28.55
CA VAL A 8 18.70 -1.68 28.15
C VAL A 8 19.66 -2.72 27.60
N HIS A 9 19.62 -3.93 28.13
CA HIS A 9 20.37 -5.07 27.60
C HIS A 9 19.40 -6.17 27.16
N VAL A 10 19.65 -6.74 25.96
CA VAL A 10 18.81 -7.82 25.40
C VAL A 10 19.71 -9.00 25.08
N GLU A 11 19.48 -10.10 25.78
CA GLU A 11 20.12 -11.37 25.53
C GLU A 11 19.28 -12.18 24.54
N HIS A 12 19.94 -12.65 23.46
CA HIS A 12 19.24 -13.31 22.34
C HIS A 12 19.23 -14.85 22.41
N GLY A 13 19.86 -15.45 23.45
CA GLY A 13 19.94 -16.90 23.61
C GLY A 13 20.80 -17.63 22.55
N ILE A 14 21.65 -16.90 21.80
CA ILE A 14 22.37 -17.48 20.66
C ILE A 14 23.72 -18.06 21.05
N ARG A 15 24.46 -17.43 22.01
CA ARG A 15 25.85 -17.74 22.34
C ARG A 15 26.07 -18.41 23.71
N GLY A 16 25.01 -18.88 24.36
CA GLY A 16 25.10 -19.58 25.62
C GLY A 16 25.90 -18.84 26.70
N ALA A 17 27.04 -19.40 27.16
CA ALA A 17 27.84 -18.84 28.24
C ALA A 17 28.42 -17.46 27.98
N GLU A 18 28.78 -17.12 26.71
CA GLU A 18 29.25 -15.78 26.33
C GLU A 18 28.18 -14.73 26.56
N SER A 19 26.94 -15.00 26.12
CA SER A 19 25.83 -14.07 26.33
C SER A 19 25.57 -13.77 27.82
N LEU A 20 25.72 -14.78 28.68
CA LEU A 20 25.61 -14.62 30.13
C LEU A 20 26.73 -13.76 30.69
N ALA A 21 27.99 -13.97 30.24
CA ALA A 21 29.13 -13.16 30.64
C ALA A 21 28.98 -11.69 30.20
N ASP A 22 28.48 -11.45 28.99
CA ASP A 22 28.18 -10.10 28.49
C ASP A 22 27.08 -9.44 29.34
N ALA A 23 26.03 -10.16 29.68
CA ALA A 23 24.95 -9.64 30.55
C ALA A 23 25.46 -9.34 31.99
N ALA A 24 26.40 -10.14 32.51
CA ALA A 24 27.02 -9.89 33.82
C ALA A 24 27.90 -8.63 33.78
N PHE A 25 28.70 -8.47 32.73
CA PHE A 25 29.55 -7.29 32.50
C PHE A 25 28.69 -6.01 32.44
N VAL A 26 27.61 -6.01 31.63
CA VAL A 26 26.72 -4.85 31.54
C VAL A 26 26.04 -4.53 32.88
N ARG A 27 25.63 -5.54 33.64
CA ARG A 27 25.05 -5.33 34.96
C ARG A 27 26.04 -4.66 35.93
N GLN A 28 27.29 -5.15 35.98
CA GLN A 28 28.33 -4.57 36.80
C GLN A 28 28.61 -3.11 36.41
N LEU A 29 28.83 -2.86 35.13
CA LEU A 29 29.08 -1.50 34.59
C LEU A 29 27.96 -0.54 34.93
N CYS A 30 26.71 -0.94 34.79
CA CYS A 30 25.55 -0.10 35.13
C CYS A 30 25.46 0.16 36.64
N ALA A 31 25.84 -0.80 37.47
CA ALA A 31 25.91 -0.64 38.92
C ALA A 31 27.02 0.37 39.33
N ASP A 32 28.21 0.24 38.75
CA ASP A 32 29.35 1.11 38.99
C ASP A 32 29.07 2.57 38.61
N TRP A 33 28.32 2.77 37.51
CA TRP A 33 27.94 4.09 37.01
C TRP A 33 26.62 4.61 37.57
N ASN A 34 25.96 3.83 38.44
CA ASN A 34 24.66 4.14 39.03
C ASN A 34 23.57 4.42 37.96
N VAL A 35 23.58 3.63 36.86
CA VAL A 35 22.63 3.73 35.78
C VAL A 35 21.58 2.63 35.91
N PRO A 36 20.26 2.94 35.98
CA PRO A 36 19.21 1.93 35.97
C PRO A 36 19.28 1.04 34.75
N LEU A 37 19.15 -0.28 34.92
CA LEU A 37 19.24 -1.26 33.82
C LEU A 37 17.96 -2.08 33.70
N HIS A 38 17.42 -2.18 32.49
CA HIS A 38 16.42 -3.16 32.09
C HIS A 38 17.09 -4.31 31.32
N THR A 39 16.86 -5.53 31.74
CA THR A 39 17.35 -6.74 31.05
C THR A 39 16.20 -7.53 30.49
N PHE A 40 16.37 -8.03 29.24
CA PHE A 40 15.42 -8.92 28.59
C PHE A 40 16.16 -10.14 28.05
N SER A 41 15.51 -11.32 28.15
CA SER A 41 15.96 -12.54 27.49
C SER A 41 14.93 -12.92 26.42
N VAL A 42 15.40 -13.21 25.21
CA VAL A 42 14.54 -13.52 24.05
C VAL A 42 15.11 -14.71 23.25
N ASP A 43 14.23 -15.49 22.64
CA ASP A 43 14.61 -16.62 21.79
C ASP A 43 14.54 -16.23 20.31
N ALA A 44 15.67 -15.77 19.77
CA ALA A 44 15.79 -15.37 18.38
C ALA A 44 15.73 -16.57 17.41
N LEU A 45 16.21 -17.76 17.86
CA LEU A 45 16.18 -18.98 17.05
C LEU A 45 14.74 -19.46 16.81
N HIS A 46 13.93 -19.44 17.85
CA HIS A 46 12.52 -19.81 17.76
C HIS A 46 11.76 -18.85 16.83
N GLN A 47 11.96 -17.54 16.99
CA GLN A 47 11.30 -16.55 16.13
C GLN A 47 11.72 -16.68 14.66
N ALA A 48 13.01 -16.87 14.37
CA ALA A 48 13.52 -17.04 13.01
C ALA A 48 12.84 -18.25 12.32
N LYS A 49 12.70 -19.37 13.03
CA LYS A 49 12.04 -20.58 12.50
C LYS A 49 10.54 -20.36 12.26
N THR A 50 9.83 -19.74 13.21
CA THR A 50 8.37 -19.57 13.14
C THR A 50 7.95 -18.55 12.10
N GLN A 51 8.76 -17.52 11.84
CA GLN A 51 8.46 -16.45 10.88
C GLN A 51 9.18 -16.59 9.55
N HIS A 52 9.97 -17.67 9.35
CA HIS A 52 10.73 -17.91 8.12
C HIS A 52 11.64 -16.75 7.73
N GLN A 53 12.31 -16.14 8.70
CA GLN A 53 13.23 -15.02 8.49
C GLN A 53 14.66 -15.40 8.93
N SER A 54 15.65 -14.56 8.54
CA SER A 54 17.03 -14.78 8.98
C SER A 54 17.15 -14.58 10.49
N LEU A 55 18.14 -15.27 11.11
CA LEU A 55 18.42 -15.13 12.53
C LEU A 55 18.77 -13.68 12.92
N GLU A 56 19.53 -12.99 12.07
CA GLU A 56 19.87 -11.57 12.28
C GLU A 56 18.64 -10.67 12.28
N GLU A 57 17.71 -10.90 11.35
CA GLU A 57 16.46 -10.13 11.26
C GLU A 57 15.56 -10.40 12.46
N ALA A 58 15.42 -11.66 12.87
CA ALA A 58 14.66 -12.05 14.06
C ALA A 58 15.24 -11.43 15.35
N ALA A 59 16.55 -11.53 15.52
CA ALA A 59 17.25 -10.93 16.66
C ALA A 59 17.11 -9.40 16.70
N ARG A 60 17.23 -8.75 15.55
CA ARG A 60 17.02 -7.30 15.42
C ARG A 60 15.59 -6.89 15.79
N GLU A 61 14.59 -7.58 15.28
CA GLU A 61 13.17 -7.28 15.56
C GLU A 61 12.85 -7.43 17.05
N LEU A 62 13.29 -8.54 17.67
CA LEU A 62 13.14 -8.79 19.11
C LEU A 62 13.82 -7.70 19.94
N ARG A 63 15.04 -7.32 19.57
CA ARG A 63 15.80 -6.26 20.24
C ARG A 63 15.05 -4.95 20.26
N TYR A 64 14.55 -4.48 19.12
CA TYR A 64 13.81 -3.23 19.05
C TYR A 64 12.48 -3.30 19.80
N ARG A 65 11.80 -4.43 19.80
CA ARG A 65 10.60 -4.65 20.63
C ARG A 65 10.89 -4.48 22.11
N CYS A 66 12.00 -5.06 22.61
CA CYS A 66 12.43 -4.89 23.99
C CYS A 66 12.81 -3.43 24.30
N PHE A 67 13.50 -2.76 23.39
CA PHE A 67 13.82 -1.34 23.52
C PHE A 67 12.57 -0.47 23.68
N TYR A 68 11.55 -0.68 22.84
CA TYR A 68 10.29 0.07 22.93
C TYR A 68 9.54 -0.22 24.23
N GLU A 69 9.56 -1.46 24.68
CA GLU A 69 8.97 -1.84 25.98
C GLU A 69 9.69 -1.14 27.14
N ALA A 70 11.03 -1.14 27.15
CA ALA A 70 11.81 -0.45 28.17
C ALA A 70 11.55 1.06 28.16
N CYS A 71 11.58 1.70 26.98
CA CYS A 71 11.27 3.12 26.83
C CYS A 71 9.89 3.49 27.40
N ARG A 72 8.89 2.66 27.12
CA ARG A 72 7.54 2.85 27.66
C ARG A 72 7.50 2.70 29.19
N LYS A 73 8.23 1.71 29.76
CA LYS A 73 8.28 1.50 31.21
C LYS A 73 8.95 2.65 31.96
N CYS A 74 10.03 3.21 31.40
CA CYS A 74 10.76 4.31 32.06
C CYS A 74 10.30 5.71 31.62
N GLY A 75 9.35 5.83 30.69
CA GLY A 75 8.86 7.12 30.18
C GLY A 75 9.90 7.86 29.32
N ALA A 76 10.82 7.14 28.67
CA ALA A 76 11.82 7.76 27.80
C ALA A 76 11.20 8.29 26.51
N ASN A 77 11.69 9.43 26.03
CA ASN A 77 11.32 10.02 24.75
C ASN A 77 12.43 9.92 23.69
N ARG A 78 13.60 9.41 24.06
CA ARG A 78 14.75 9.17 23.18
C ARG A 78 15.26 7.75 23.40
N LEU A 79 15.59 7.08 22.29
CA LEU A 79 16.29 5.79 22.29
C LEU A 79 17.65 5.98 21.62
N ALA A 80 18.73 5.86 22.39
CA ALA A 80 20.08 5.94 21.84
C ALA A 80 20.61 4.54 21.50
N VAL A 81 21.24 4.42 20.31
CA VAL A 81 21.93 3.20 19.87
C VAL A 81 23.34 3.52 19.41
N ALA A 82 24.29 2.64 19.68
CA ALA A 82 25.73 2.88 19.52
C ALA A 82 26.26 2.58 18.11
N HIS A 83 25.50 2.90 17.06
CA HIS A 83 26.08 2.86 15.70
C HIS A 83 27.10 3.99 15.55
N HIS A 84 28.24 3.67 14.91
CA HIS A 84 29.33 4.59 14.68
C HIS A 84 29.61 4.80 13.18
N GLY A 85 30.60 5.62 12.84
CA GLY A 85 30.90 5.98 11.46
C GLY A 85 31.20 4.79 10.55
N ASP A 86 31.94 3.79 11.07
CA ASP A 86 32.25 2.57 10.29
C ASP A 86 30.95 1.80 9.95
N ASP A 87 29.99 1.67 10.86
CA ASP A 87 28.70 1.02 10.58
C ASP A 87 27.94 1.74 9.45
N CYS A 88 28.02 3.06 9.40
CA CYS A 88 27.44 3.87 8.32
C CYS A 88 28.16 3.57 7.00
N ALA A 89 29.49 3.60 6.97
CA ALA A 89 30.30 3.31 5.79
C ALA A 89 30.03 1.88 5.27
N GLU A 90 30.01 0.88 6.16
CA GLU A 90 29.63 -0.50 5.83
C GLU A 90 28.25 -0.58 5.17
N THR A 91 27.27 0.16 5.71
CA THR A 91 25.91 0.17 5.19
C THR A 91 25.83 0.80 3.80
N VAL A 92 26.54 1.91 3.58
CA VAL A 92 26.63 2.57 2.26
C VAL A 92 27.24 1.62 1.23
N LEU A 93 28.38 1.02 1.55
CA LEU A 93 29.10 0.07 0.65
C LEU A 93 28.25 -1.18 0.37
N PHE A 94 27.55 -1.71 1.39
CA PHE A 94 26.65 -2.84 1.23
C PHE A 94 25.48 -2.52 0.29
N HIS A 95 24.84 -1.36 0.44
CA HIS A 95 23.77 -0.96 -0.45
C HIS A 95 24.28 -0.67 -1.86
N LEU A 96 25.43 -0.03 -2.00
CA LEU A 96 26.06 0.24 -3.29
C LEU A 96 26.34 -1.06 -4.06
N SER A 97 26.88 -2.08 -3.39
CA SER A 97 27.19 -3.38 -4.00
C SER A 97 25.94 -4.15 -4.48
N ARG A 98 24.78 -3.85 -3.94
CA ARG A 98 23.50 -4.49 -4.30
C ARG A 98 22.67 -3.69 -5.31
N GLY A 99 23.13 -2.52 -5.69
CA GLY A 99 22.38 -1.57 -6.51
C GLY A 99 21.29 -0.89 -5.69
N THR A 100 21.43 0.39 -5.46
CA THR A 100 20.50 1.17 -4.66
C THR A 100 20.24 2.54 -5.28
N GLY A 101 19.10 3.16 -4.93
CA GLY A 101 18.85 4.58 -5.18
C GLY A 101 19.49 5.48 -4.11
N LEU A 102 19.30 6.79 -4.25
CA LEU A 102 19.90 7.81 -3.37
C LEU A 102 19.66 7.49 -1.88
N ARG A 103 18.42 7.11 -1.49
CA ARG A 103 18.08 6.80 -0.09
C ARG A 103 18.91 5.68 0.53
N GLY A 104 19.30 4.67 -0.23
CA GLY A 104 20.15 3.62 0.31
C GLY A 104 21.59 4.07 0.51
N LEU A 105 22.02 5.11 -0.21
CA LEU A 105 23.33 5.74 -0.05
C LEU A 105 23.39 6.73 1.13
N CYS A 106 22.25 7.13 1.72
CA CYS A 106 22.23 7.87 2.98
C CYS A 106 22.75 7.05 4.17
N GLY A 107 22.95 5.75 4.01
CA GLY A 107 23.53 4.89 5.02
C GLY A 107 22.68 4.80 6.29
N ILE A 108 23.28 5.13 7.43
CA ILE A 108 22.62 5.18 8.73
C ILE A 108 22.42 6.65 9.13
N VAL A 109 21.17 7.07 9.26
CA VAL A 109 20.83 8.45 9.63
C VAL A 109 21.01 8.71 11.14
N PRO A 110 21.47 9.91 11.56
CA PRO A 110 21.76 10.21 12.97
C PRO A 110 20.49 10.25 13.83
N VAL A 111 19.39 10.73 13.27
CA VAL A 111 18.09 10.87 13.98
C VAL A 111 16.98 10.25 13.16
N ARG A 112 16.07 9.55 13.81
CA ARG A 112 14.89 8.97 13.16
C ARG A 112 13.69 9.03 14.08
N GLU A 113 12.65 9.73 13.65
CA GLU A 113 11.36 9.74 14.33
C GLU A 113 10.65 8.38 14.21
N LEU A 114 10.07 7.93 15.32
CA LEU A 114 9.26 6.72 15.45
C LEU A 114 7.87 7.10 15.99
N PRO A 115 6.98 7.68 15.13
CA PRO A 115 5.72 8.27 15.59
C PRO A 115 4.80 7.28 16.31
N GLU A 116 4.74 6.02 15.85
CA GLU A 116 3.91 4.97 16.46
C GLU A 116 4.31 4.68 17.91
N GLN A 117 5.61 4.77 18.21
CA GLN A 117 6.17 4.54 19.53
C GLN A 117 6.28 5.85 20.35
N LYS A 118 6.02 7.01 19.76
CA LYS A 118 6.23 8.33 20.32
C LYS A 118 7.68 8.52 20.82
N LEU A 119 8.64 8.01 20.05
CA LEU A 119 10.06 8.01 20.37
C LEU A 119 10.87 8.61 19.21
N THR A 120 12.02 9.20 19.56
CA THR A 120 13.06 9.55 18.59
C THR A 120 14.25 8.63 18.80
N LEU A 121 14.63 7.87 17.78
CA LEU A 121 15.85 7.08 17.75
C LEU A 121 17.02 7.96 17.40
N ILE A 122 18.06 7.99 18.24
CA ILE A 122 19.26 8.80 18.04
C ILE A 122 20.52 7.90 17.99
N ARG A 123 21.53 8.34 17.25
CA ARG A 123 22.82 7.65 17.11
C ARG A 123 23.98 8.61 17.37
N PRO A 124 24.27 8.90 18.62
CA PRO A 124 25.26 9.93 18.96
C PRO A 124 26.67 9.66 18.48
N LEU A 125 27.03 8.39 18.28
CA LEU A 125 28.39 7.97 17.87
C LEU A 125 28.62 7.91 16.36
N LEU A 126 27.65 8.30 15.52
CA LEU A 126 27.85 8.30 14.05
C LEU A 126 28.94 9.30 13.58
N CYS A 127 29.25 10.30 14.38
CA CYS A 127 30.27 11.30 14.07
C CYS A 127 31.71 10.83 14.38
N VAL A 128 31.88 9.66 14.99
CA VAL A 128 33.20 9.11 15.35
C VAL A 128 33.39 7.70 14.75
N THR A 129 34.66 7.34 14.56
CA THR A 129 35.05 5.99 14.08
C THR A 129 35.18 5.03 15.24
N LYS A 130 35.17 3.73 14.92
CA LYS A 130 35.44 2.66 15.92
C LYS A 130 36.80 2.86 16.60
N ALA A 131 37.84 3.20 15.83
CA ALA A 131 39.20 3.42 16.36
C ALA A 131 39.24 4.59 17.38
N GLU A 132 38.53 5.68 17.12
CA GLU A 132 38.42 6.81 18.05
C GLU A 132 37.68 6.42 19.35
N ILE A 133 36.65 5.57 19.24
CA ILE A 133 35.94 5.05 20.42
C ILE A 133 36.84 4.17 21.26
N GLU A 134 37.59 3.23 20.64
CA GLU A 134 38.52 2.34 21.34
C GLU A 134 39.65 3.12 22.02
N ALA A 135 40.25 4.09 21.31
CA ALA A 135 41.26 4.98 21.90
C ALA A 135 40.73 5.78 23.10
N TYR A 136 39.50 6.28 23.03
CA TYR A 136 38.87 6.97 24.15
C TYR A 136 38.64 6.05 25.36
N LEU A 137 38.16 4.81 25.13
CA LEU A 137 37.95 3.83 26.21
C LEU A 137 39.27 3.44 26.88
N GLU A 138 40.35 3.27 26.11
CA GLU A 138 41.70 3.03 26.61
C GLU A 138 42.16 4.20 27.48
N GLN A 139 42.01 5.43 27.00
CA GLN A 139 42.38 6.66 27.73
C GLN A 139 41.72 6.78 29.09
N ILE A 140 40.44 6.39 29.20
CA ILE A 140 39.69 6.44 30.47
C ILE A 140 39.82 5.16 31.30
N GLY A 141 40.55 4.14 30.81
CA GLY A 141 40.71 2.85 31.48
C GLY A 141 39.43 1.99 31.56
N GLN A 142 38.50 2.20 30.63
CA GLN A 142 37.23 1.47 30.61
C GLN A 142 37.35 0.21 29.74
N GLU A 143 37.20 -0.94 30.41
CA GLU A 143 37.10 -2.24 29.72
C GLU A 143 35.84 -2.31 28.85
N TYR A 144 35.93 -3.06 27.77
CA TYR A 144 34.78 -3.35 26.87
C TYR A 144 34.83 -4.81 26.38
N ARG A 145 33.70 -5.31 25.87
CA ARG A 145 33.56 -6.68 25.37
C ARG A 145 33.48 -6.65 23.84
N THR A 146 34.19 -7.59 23.21
CA THR A 146 34.17 -7.79 21.76
C THR A 146 33.28 -8.99 21.42
N ASP A 147 32.35 -8.83 20.49
CA ASP A 147 31.47 -9.89 20.01
C ASP A 147 32.25 -10.85 19.08
N SER A 148 32.35 -12.13 19.47
CA SER A 148 33.06 -13.15 18.70
C SER A 148 32.46 -13.40 17.30
N THR A 149 31.16 -13.13 17.08
CA THR A 149 30.50 -13.27 15.78
C THR A 149 30.95 -12.26 14.72
N ASN A 150 31.62 -11.20 15.12
CA ASN A 150 32.22 -10.22 14.20
C ASN A 150 33.31 -10.81 13.30
N ALA A 151 33.89 -11.94 13.65
CA ALA A 151 34.93 -12.62 12.87
C ALA A 151 34.38 -13.51 11.74
N ASP A 152 33.07 -13.76 11.69
CA ASP A 152 32.45 -14.61 10.67
C ASP A 152 32.35 -13.87 9.31
N VAL A 153 33.31 -14.13 8.43
CA VAL A 153 33.40 -13.55 7.07
C VAL A 153 32.40 -14.14 6.05
N THR A 154 31.60 -15.13 6.43
CA THR A 154 30.55 -15.67 5.55
C THR A 154 29.44 -14.66 5.35
N MET A 155 29.22 -13.77 6.33
CA MET A 155 28.26 -12.69 6.23
C MET A 155 28.79 -11.52 5.38
N SER A 156 27.97 -11.03 4.46
CA SER A 156 28.35 -9.96 3.51
C SER A 156 28.82 -8.67 4.19
N ARG A 157 28.24 -8.29 5.32
CA ARG A 157 28.65 -7.11 6.11
C ARG A 157 30.04 -7.31 6.73
N ASN A 158 30.26 -8.47 7.33
CA ASN A 158 31.58 -8.78 7.92
C ASN A 158 32.69 -8.80 6.86
N ARG A 159 32.37 -9.22 5.63
CA ARG A 159 33.35 -9.12 4.50
C ARG A 159 33.64 -7.67 4.15
N ILE A 160 32.65 -6.79 4.11
CA ILE A 160 32.89 -5.36 3.86
C ILE A 160 33.76 -4.77 4.99
N ARG A 161 33.45 -5.08 6.24
CA ARG A 161 34.18 -4.63 7.43
C ARG A 161 35.63 -5.08 7.44
N SER A 162 35.90 -6.37 7.13
CA SER A 162 37.23 -6.97 7.27
C SER A 162 38.08 -6.88 6.02
N GLN A 163 37.51 -6.75 4.82
CA GLN A 163 38.27 -6.83 3.56
C GLN A 163 38.14 -5.57 2.70
N VAL A 164 36.99 -4.92 2.63
CA VAL A 164 36.75 -3.78 1.74
C VAL A 164 37.11 -2.46 2.41
N LEU A 165 36.54 -2.22 3.61
CA LEU A 165 36.75 -0.96 4.31
C LEU A 165 38.21 -0.69 4.68
N PRO A 166 39.01 -1.68 5.16
CA PRO A 166 40.46 -1.49 5.39
C PRO A 166 41.21 -1.08 4.13
N GLN A 167 40.93 -1.72 2.97
CA GLN A 167 41.56 -1.37 1.70
C GLN A 167 41.25 0.06 1.26
N LEU A 168 40.03 0.54 1.50
CA LEU A 168 39.69 1.94 1.26
C LEU A 168 40.44 2.88 2.20
N CYS A 169 40.64 2.49 3.45
CA CYS A 169 41.42 3.26 4.42
C CYS A 169 42.95 3.26 4.09
N GLU A 170 43.47 2.24 3.44
CA GLU A 170 44.86 2.26 2.89
C GLU A 170 44.99 3.28 1.77
N VAL A 171 43.97 3.44 0.92
CA VAL A 171 43.96 4.46 -0.14
C VAL A 171 43.82 5.87 0.44
N ASN A 172 42.94 6.01 1.45
CA ASN A 172 42.70 7.27 2.14
C ASN A 172 42.32 7.02 3.60
N THR A 173 43.14 7.42 4.54
CA THR A 173 42.93 7.24 5.97
C THR A 173 41.60 7.89 6.47
N ALA A 174 41.11 8.92 5.77
CA ALA A 174 39.85 9.59 6.05
C ALA A 174 38.66 8.99 5.25
N ALA A 175 38.76 7.79 4.68
CA ALA A 175 37.69 7.17 3.86
C ALA A 175 36.39 7.07 4.62
N VAL A 176 36.42 6.59 5.87
CA VAL A 176 35.18 6.46 6.71
C VAL A 176 34.52 7.82 6.96
N PRO A 177 35.20 8.85 7.50
CA PRO A 177 34.61 10.17 7.64
C PRO A 177 34.07 10.79 6.34
N HIS A 178 34.77 10.54 5.21
CA HIS A 178 34.33 11.04 3.90
C HIS A 178 33.03 10.36 3.44
N ILE A 179 32.90 9.04 3.62
CA ILE A 179 31.69 8.30 3.29
C ILE A 179 30.53 8.77 4.16
N VAL A 180 30.74 8.92 5.48
CA VAL A 180 29.71 9.41 6.42
C VAL A 180 29.23 10.82 6.04
N ARG A 181 30.16 11.72 5.73
CA ARG A 181 29.82 13.09 5.30
C ARG A 181 29.02 13.09 3.98
N THR A 182 29.45 12.27 3.01
CA THR A 182 28.72 12.15 1.74
C THR A 182 27.31 11.58 1.94
N ALA A 183 27.16 10.60 2.82
CA ALA A 183 25.85 10.04 3.20
C ALA A 183 24.93 11.11 3.81
N GLY A 184 25.47 12.00 4.67
CA GLY A 184 24.74 13.14 5.23
C GLY A 184 24.26 14.12 4.16
N TYR A 185 25.11 14.51 3.20
CA TYR A 185 24.68 15.37 2.08
C TYR A 185 23.57 14.72 1.24
N LEU A 186 23.66 13.39 1.01
CA LEU A 186 22.62 12.68 0.28
C LEU A 186 21.31 12.61 1.06
N GLU A 187 21.36 12.56 2.39
CA GLU A 187 20.15 12.63 3.24
C GLU A 187 19.45 13.98 3.07
N GLU A 188 20.18 15.10 3.16
CA GLU A 188 19.63 16.44 2.95
C GLU A 188 18.97 16.58 1.56
N ILE A 189 19.62 16.06 0.53
CA ILE A 189 19.06 16.04 -0.83
C ILE A 189 17.79 15.21 -0.89
N CYS A 190 17.76 14.03 -0.25
CA CYS A 190 16.58 13.17 -0.21
C CYS A 190 15.42 13.83 0.52
N GLU A 191 15.66 14.54 1.62
CA GLU A 191 14.64 15.30 2.34
C GLU A 191 14.06 16.41 1.47
N TYR A 192 14.92 17.21 0.84
CA TYR A 192 14.49 18.25 -0.08
C TYR A 192 13.64 17.68 -1.25
N LEU A 193 14.07 16.57 -1.85
CA LEU A 193 13.31 15.92 -2.94
C LEU A 193 11.95 15.40 -2.45
N ASP A 194 11.84 14.93 -1.22
CA ASP A 194 10.57 14.47 -0.64
C ASP A 194 9.60 15.63 -0.41
N GLU A 195 10.11 16.76 0.11
CA GLU A 195 9.32 17.97 0.30
C GLU A 195 8.88 18.55 -1.04
N ALA A 196 9.82 18.75 -1.96
CA ALA A 196 9.52 19.25 -3.31
C ALA A 196 8.53 18.36 -4.08
N ALA A 197 8.63 17.03 -3.92
CA ALA A 197 7.69 16.09 -4.54
C ALA A 197 6.29 16.22 -3.93
N TRP A 198 6.21 16.43 -2.62
CA TRP A 198 4.94 16.64 -1.93
C TRP A 198 4.29 17.97 -2.32
N ASP A 199 5.04 19.04 -2.31
CA ASP A 199 4.55 20.38 -2.67
C ASP A 199 4.04 20.43 -4.10
N ALA A 200 4.78 19.82 -5.03
CA ALA A 200 4.38 19.75 -6.45
C ALA A 200 3.18 18.83 -6.71
N GLY A 201 2.99 17.79 -5.90
CA GLY A 201 2.04 16.71 -6.21
C GLY A 201 0.83 16.59 -5.29
N SER A 202 0.85 17.15 -4.08
CA SER A 202 -0.20 16.95 -3.07
C SER A 202 -1.60 17.38 -3.52
N ALA A 203 -1.70 18.43 -4.32
CA ALA A 203 -2.97 18.92 -4.89
C ALA A 203 -3.65 17.91 -5.86
N TYR A 204 -2.88 16.97 -6.38
CA TYR A 204 -3.34 15.96 -7.33
C TYR A 204 -3.65 14.61 -6.69
N ILE A 205 -3.70 14.54 -5.35
CA ILE A 205 -3.86 13.31 -4.59
C ILE A 205 -5.19 13.33 -3.83
N THR A 206 -5.92 12.23 -3.88
CA THR A 206 -7.12 12.01 -3.08
C THR A 206 -7.00 10.71 -2.30
N TYR A 207 -7.29 10.76 -0.99
CA TYR A 207 -7.25 9.63 -0.08
C TYR A 207 -8.65 9.10 0.21
N GLU A 208 -8.80 7.80 0.17
CA GLU A 208 -9.96 7.08 0.67
C GLU A 208 -9.57 6.30 1.92
N ARG A 209 -10.31 6.52 3.02
CA ARG A 209 -9.99 5.94 4.32
C ARG A 209 -11.15 5.12 4.86
N GLU A 210 -10.84 3.97 5.45
CA GLU A 210 -11.78 3.15 6.21
C GLU A 210 -11.25 2.96 7.62
N LYS A 211 -12.10 3.17 8.64
CA LYS A 211 -11.70 3.05 10.07
C LYS A 211 -10.35 3.73 10.37
N ASN A 212 -10.17 4.93 9.85
CA ASN A 212 -8.94 5.75 9.99
C ASN A 212 -7.68 5.19 9.29
N LYS A 213 -7.78 4.13 8.47
CA LYS A 213 -6.67 3.58 7.68
C LYS A 213 -6.84 3.96 6.21
N ILE A 214 -5.75 4.34 5.56
CA ILE A 214 -5.74 4.57 4.12
C ILE A 214 -5.93 3.23 3.42
N VAL A 215 -6.98 3.12 2.60
CA VAL A 215 -7.29 1.90 1.82
C VAL A 215 -7.04 2.11 0.34
N LYS A 216 -7.14 3.36 -0.12
CA LYS A 216 -6.95 3.73 -1.52
C LYS A 216 -6.40 5.14 -1.66
N ILE A 217 -5.53 5.33 -2.64
CA ILE A 217 -4.98 6.64 -3.04
C ILE A 217 -5.21 6.80 -4.53
N ARG A 218 -5.73 7.96 -4.95
CA ARG A 218 -5.95 8.32 -6.35
C ARG A 218 -5.04 9.46 -6.74
N LEU A 219 -4.37 9.34 -7.89
CA LEU A 219 -3.46 10.33 -8.44
C LEU A 219 -4.00 10.82 -9.79
N GLN A 220 -4.20 12.10 -9.94
CA GLN A 220 -4.62 12.70 -11.22
C GLN A 220 -3.48 12.61 -12.24
N ARG A 221 -3.73 11.95 -13.38
CA ARG A 221 -2.70 11.63 -14.39
C ARG A 221 -1.99 12.88 -14.92
N GLN A 222 -2.75 13.89 -15.35
CA GLN A 222 -2.17 15.10 -15.97
C GLN A 222 -1.30 15.89 -15.01
N GLY A 223 -1.76 16.08 -13.75
CA GLY A 223 -1.00 16.82 -12.76
C GLY A 223 0.33 16.15 -12.41
N ILE A 224 0.32 14.82 -12.24
CA ILE A 224 1.55 14.08 -11.92
C ILE A 224 2.50 14.00 -13.12
N LEU A 225 1.99 13.83 -14.36
CA LEU A 225 2.82 13.80 -15.57
C LEU A 225 3.52 15.13 -15.83
N ALA A 226 2.96 16.25 -15.39
CA ALA A 226 3.58 17.58 -15.52
C ALA A 226 4.79 17.77 -14.59
N MET A 227 4.94 16.94 -13.56
CA MET A 227 6.05 17.01 -12.61
C MET A 227 7.34 16.43 -13.21
N PRO A 228 8.53 16.90 -12.78
CA PRO A 228 9.80 16.24 -13.08
C PRO A 228 9.79 14.75 -12.68
N THR A 229 10.36 13.91 -13.52
CA THR A 229 10.36 12.43 -13.33
C THR A 229 10.90 11.98 -11.96
N VAL A 230 11.93 12.67 -11.45
CA VAL A 230 12.51 12.38 -10.13
C VAL A 230 11.50 12.65 -9.01
N LEU A 231 10.73 13.74 -9.09
CA LEU A 231 9.70 14.07 -8.10
C LEU A 231 8.52 13.10 -8.18
N GLN A 232 8.13 12.65 -9.40
CA GLN A 232 7.11 11.61 -9.55
C GLN A 232 7.50 10.33 -8.79
N LYS A 233 8.76 9.86 -8.96
CA LYS A 233 9.25 8.65 -8.28
C LYS A 233 9.28 8.80 -6.75
N ASN A 234 9.71 9.94 -6.23
CA ASN A 234 9.72 10.22 -4.79
C ASN A 234 8.29 10.27 -4.22
N LEU A 235 7.37 10.93 -4.92
CA LEU A 235 5.95 10.98 -4.54
C LEU A 235 5.33 9.58 -4.49
N ILE A 236 5.51 8.80 -5.55
CA ILE A 236 5.00 7.41 -5.63
C ILE A 236 5.57 6.58 -4.47
N HIS A 237 6.87 6.69 -4.18
CA HIS A 237 7.51 5.97 -3.08
C HIS A 237 6.92 6.35 -1.72
N ARG A 238 6.69 7.64 -1.48
CA ARG A 238 6.03 8.14 -0.27
C ARG A 238 4.63 7.55 -0.12
N LEU A 239 3.80 7.66 -1.15
CA LEU A 239 2.41 7.22 -1.13
C LEU A 239 2.27 5.69 -0.98
N LEU A 240 3.15 4.93 -1.63
CA LEU A 240 3.19 3.48 -1.43
C LEU A 240 3.60 3.12 0.01
N GLY A 241 4.55 3.84 0.59
CA GLY A 241 4.95 3.67 1.99
C GLY A 241 3.81 3.98 2.97
N GLU A 242 3.04 5.04 2.74
CA GLU A 242 1.86 5.41 3.52
C GLU A 242 0.75 4.34 3.42
N LEU A 243 0.48 3.84 2.21
CA LEU A 243 -0.52 2.79 1.98
C LEU A 243 -0.09 1.44 2.56
N ALA A 244 1.20 1.08 2.45
CA ALA A 244 1.76 -0.15 3.00
C ALA A 244 1.83 -0.13 4.54
N GLY A 245 2.05 1.05 5.13
CA GLY A 245 2.47 1.23 6.51
C GLY A 245 3.98 0.96 6.73
N SER A 246 4.73 0.72 5.65
CA SER A 246 6.18 0.48 5.67
C SER A 246 6.78 0.75 4.29
N LYS A 247 8.01 1.26 4.26
CA LYS A 247 8.80 1.41 3.01
C LYS A 247 9.66 0.18 2.70
N LYS A 248 9.65 -0.85 3.55
CA LYS A 248 10.39 -2.10 3.35
C LYS A 248 9.92 -2.77 2.05
N ASP A 249 10.85 -3.36 1.29
CA ASP A 249 10.62 -4.10 0.04
C ASP A 249 10.09 -3.26 -1.15
N LEU A 250 9.95 -1.94 -1.00
CA LEU A 250 9.62 -1.02 -2.08
C LEU A 250 10.89 -0.62 -2.84
N THR A 251 11.09 -1.16 -4.03
CA THR A 251 12.29 -0.97 -4.87
C THR A 251 12.07 0.05 -5.99
N ALA A 252 13.15 0.53 -6.62
CA ALA A 252 13.08 1.41 -7.78
C ALA A 252 12.23 0.83 -8.92
N ALA A 253 12.32 -0.49 -9.17
CA ALA A 253 11.52 -1.17 -10.18
C ALA A 253 10.00 -1.07 -9.90
N HIS A 254 9.59 -1.08 -8.63
CA HIS A 254 8.19 -0.88 -8.27
C HIS A 254 7.73 0.54 -8.58
N MET A 255 8.57 1.56 -8.30
CA MET A 255 8.26 2.96 -8.64
C MET A 255 8.13 3.14 -10.15
N GLU A 256 9.05 2.56 -10.93
CA GLU A 256 9.03 2.59 -12.39
C GLU A 256 7.80 1.88 -12.97
N SER A 257 7.41 0.76 -12.38
CA SER A 257 6.21 0.03 -12.79
C SER A 257 4.93 0.85 -12.57
N VAL A 258 4.83 1.57 -11.46
CA VAL A 258 3.70 2.50 -11.21
C VAL A 258 3.77 3.70 -12.13
N GLN A 259 4.96 4.29 -12.32
CA GLN A 259 5.16 5.42 -13.22
C GLN A 259 4.74 5.09 -14.67
N ALA A 260 5.04 3.88 -15.15
CA ALA A 260 4.61 3.42 -16.47
C ALA A 260 3.08 3.37 -16.64
N LEU A 261 2.31 3.29 -15.55
CA LEU A 261 0.85 3.32 -15.62
C LEU A 261 0.30 4.69 -16.04
N PHE A 262 1.04 5.78 -15.80
CA PHE A 262 0.59 7.13 -16.15
C PHE A 262 0.44 7.34 -17.66
N THR A 263 1.14 6.56 -18.48
CA THR A 263 1.04 6.58 -19.96
C THR A 263 0.34 5.34 -20.52
N ALA A 264 -0.01 4.38 -19.66
CA ALA A 264 -0.61 3.12 -20.07
C ALA A 264 -2.10 3.26 -20.43
N GLN A 265 -2.61 2.26 -21.16
CA GLN A 265 -4.05 2.13 -21.43
C GLN A 265 -4.84 1.87 -20.16
N VAL A 266 -6.09 2.34 -20.12
CA VAL A 266 -7.04 2.11 -19.04
C VAL A 266 -7.21 0.62 -18.75
N GLY A 267 -7.19 0.25 -17.47
CA GLY A 267 -7.30 -1.14 -17.02
C GLY A 267 -5.98 -1.91 -16.91
N LYS A 268 -4.84 -1.33 -17.34
CA LYS A 268 -3.53 -1.93 -17.05
C LYS A 268 -3.24 -1.82 -15.57
N SER A 269 -2.70 -2.87 -14.97
CA SER A 269 -2.42 -2.92 -13.52
C SER A 269 -1.11 -3.63 -13.22
N VAL A 270 -0.53 -3.30 -12.06
CA VAL A 270 0.66 -3.93 -11.48
C VAL A 270 0.37 -4.33 -10.03
N CYS A 271 0.89 -5.49 -9.62
CA CYS A 271 0.86 -5.93 -8.23
C CYS A 271 2.18 -5.56 -7.57
N LEU A 272 2.11 -5.02 -6.36
CA LEU A 272 3.23 -4.51 -5.59
C LEU A 272 3.32 -5.24 -4.25
N PRO A 273 4.45 -5.14 -3.52
CA PRO A 273 4.57 -5.65 -2.16
C PRO A 273 3.45 -5.16 -1.24
N HIS A 274 3.32 -5.81 -0.09
CA HIS A 274 2.33 -5.49 0.95
C HIS A 274 0.86 -5.59 0.51
N GLY A 275 0.57 -6.38 -0.55
CA GLY A 275 -0.79 -6.55 -1.07
C GLY A 275 -1.35 -5.28 -1.71
N ILE A 276 -0.50 -4.43 -2.26
CA ILE A 276 -0.91 -3.24 -2.98
C ILE A 276 -1.08 -3.57 -4.46
N ARG A 277 -2.16 -3.09 -5.06
CA ARG A 277 -2.39 -3.08 -6.49
C ARG A 277 -2.47 -1.65 -7.00
N ALA A 278 -1.71 -1.36 -8.06
CA ALA A 278 -1.81 -0.10 -8.78
C ALA A 278 -2.45 -0.34 -10.15
N TYR A 279 -3.34 0.54 -10.60
CA TYR A 279 -3.96 0.41 -11.91
C TYR A 279 -4.28 1.76 -12.54
N ALA A 280 -4.28 1.77 -13.88
CA ALA A 280 -4.63 2.93 -14.69
C ALA A 280 -6.15 3.01 -14.90
N ASP A 281 -6.75 4.11 -14.50
CA ASP A 281 -8.12 4.50 -14.80
C ASP A 281 -8.13 5.63 -15.85
N TYR A 282 -9.27 6.17 -16.26
CA TYR A 282 -9.40 7.17 -17.33
C TYR A 282 -8.57 8.43 -17.08
N GLU A 283 -8.69 9.04 -15.92
CA GLU A 283 -8.02 10.30 -15.57
C GLU A 283 -7.07 10.16 -14.38
N GLN A 284 -6.98 8.96 -13.81
CA GLN A 284 -6.29 8.72 -12.54
C GLN A 284 -5.47 7.44 -12.58
N ILE A 285 -4.47 7.39 -11.71
CA ILE A 285 -3.84 6.14 -11.28
C ILE A 285 -4.35 5.86 -9.87
N VAL A 286 -4.76 4.64 -9.63
CA VAL A 286 -5.29 4.20 -8.34
C VAL A 286 -4.32 3.24 -7.69
N LEU A 287 -3.91 3.54 -6.46
CA LEU A 287 -3.16 2.66 -5.57
C LEU A 287 -4.14 2.13 -4.53
N GLN A 288 -4.30 0.82 -4.42
CA GLN A 288 -5.28 0.21 -3.52
C GLN A 288 -4.67 -0.96 -2.77
N LYS A 289 -4.96 -1.05 -1.46
CA LYS A 289 -4.61 -2.22 -0.66
C LYS A 289 -5.66 -3.30 -0.83
N GLU A 290 -5.26 -4.50 -1.29
CA GLU A 290 -6.15 -5.65 -1.38
C GLU A 290 -6.26 -6.30 0.01
N PHE A 291 -7.41 -6.18 0.65
CA PHE A 291 -7.69 -6.88 1.90
C PHE A 291 -8.09 -8.32 1.60
N GLY A 292 -7.23 -9.26 1.96
CA GLY A 292 -7.59 -10.65 2.23
C GLY A 292 -8.07 -11.52 1.08
N GLN A 293 -7.19 -11.87 0.14
CA GLN A 293 -7.15 -13.22 -0.41
C GLN A 293 -5.72 -13.76 -0.25
N LYS A 294 -5.53 -14.75 0.62
CA LYS A 294 -4.31 -15.54 0.70
C LYS A 294 -4.07 -16.18 -0.67
N LYS A 295 -3.22 -15.58 -1.49
CA LYS A 295 -2.61 -16.29 -2.62
C LYS A 295 -1.49 -17.13 -2.06
N GLN A 296 -1.71 -18.44 -1.99
CA GLN A 296 -0.64 -19.40 -1.94
C GLN A 296 0.28 -19.17 -3.16
N THR A 297 1.54 -18.86 -2.86
CA THR A 297 2.63 -18.88 -3.82
C THR A 297 2.95 -20.34 -4.13
N ASP A 298 2.49 -20.84 -5.27
CA ASP A 298 3.04 -22.03 -5.88
C ASP A 298 3.46 -21.73 -7.32
N GLN A 299 4.78 -21.77 -7.50
CA GLN A 299 5.45 -21.79 -8.82
C GLN A 299 5.42 -23.21 -9.40
N THR A 300 4.26 -23.74 -9.68
CA THR A 300 4.13 -24.91 -10.58
C THR A 300 2.67 -24.97 -11.02
N ASP A 301 2.40 -24.52 -12.23
CA ASP A 301 1.39 -25.06 -13.14
C ASP A 301 0.86 -24.02 -14.13
N ARG A 302 1.59 -23.83 -15.22
CA ARG A 302 1.07 -23.10 -16.39
C ARG A 302 -0.07 -23.83 -17.12
N ASN A 303 -0.29 -25.10 -16.83
CA ASN A 303 -1.30 -25.93 -17.50
C ASN A 303 -2.66 -26.02 -16.79
N ASN A 304 -2.76 -25.62 -15.50
CA ASN A 304 -4.04 -25.60 -14.77
C ASN A 304 -4.79 -24.27 -14.85
N ARG A 305 -4.17 -23.19 -15.36
CA ARG A 305 -4.82 -21.86 -15.46
C ARG A 305 -6.02 -21.81 -16.42
N LYS A 306 -6.09 -22.70 -17.40
CA LYS A 306 -7.27 -22.78 -18.32
C LYS A 306 -8.49 -23.48 -17.73
N LYS A 307 -8.30 -24.33 -16.70
CA LYS A 307 -9.44 -25.01 -16.03
C LYS A 307 -9.93 -24.28 -14.78
N GLN A 308 -9.10 -23.46 -14.12
CA GLN A 308 -9.52 -22.66 -12.97
C GLN A 308 -10.18 -21.33 -13.34
N SER A 309 -9.87 -20.74 -14.51
CA SER A 309 -10.62 -19.57 -15.01
C SER A 309 -12.09 -19.88 -15.26
N ALA A 310 -12.39 -21.08 -15.75
CA ALA A 310 -13.77 -21.53 -15.96
C ALA A 310 -14.53 -21.81 -14.65
N LYS A 311 -13.83 -22.19 -13.56
CA LYS A 311 -14.47 -22.45 -12.26
C LYS A 311 -14.68 -21.17 -11.43
N ASN A 312 -13.79 -20.17 -11.53
CA ASN A 312 -13.94 -18.87 -10.88
C ASN A 312 -14.97 -17.96 -11.58
N GLU A 313 -15.33 -18.23 -12.83
CA GLU A 313 -16.46 -17.58 -13.50
C GLU A 313 -17.82 -18.12 -13.03
N ALA A 314 -17.87 -19.33 -12.49
CA ALA A 314 -19.11 -19.95 -11.97
C ALA A 314 -19.47 -19.50 -10.54
N GLU A 315 -18.56 -18.92 -9.77
CA GLU A 315 -18.80 -18.43 -8.39
C GLU A 315 -19.06 -16.93 -8.27
N LYS A 316 -19.08 -16.17 -9.37
CA LYS A 316 -19.63 -14.82 -9.38
C LYS A 316 -21.15 -14.96 -9.29
N LYS A 317 -21.70 -14.96 -8.05
CA LYS A 317 -23.13 -14.84 -7.80
C LYS A 317 -23.68 -13.67 -8.60
N THR A 318 -24.32 -13.96 -9.72
CA THR A 318 -25.11 -12.98 -10.46
C THR A 318 -26.27 -12.61 -9.52
N ARG A 319 -26.30 -11.37 -9.05
CA ARG A 319 -27.46 -10.88 -8.29
C ARG A 319 -28.60 -10.76 -9.28
N GLU A 320 -29.67 -11.49 -9.05
CA GLU A 320 -30.82 -11.56 -9.94
C GLU A 320 -32.09 -11.52 -9.13
N TYR A 321 -32.98 -10.60 -9.49
CA TYR A 321 -34.27 -10.39 -8.86
C TYR A 321 -35.34 -10.30 -9.95
N GLU A 322 -36.29 -11.22 -9.96
CA GLU A 322 -37.46 -11.13 -10.83
C GLU A 322 -38.40 -10.05 -10.29
N LEU A 323 -38.87 -9.18 -11.17
CA LEU A 323 -39.82 -8.14 -10.81
C LEU A 323 -41.24 -8.64 -11.05
N VAL A 324 -42.07 -8.58 -10.00
CA VAL A 324 -43.51 -8.70 -10.13
C VAL A 324 -44.04 -7.35 -10.61
N ILE A 325 -44.85 -7.32 -11.67
CA ILE A 325 -45.37 -6.10 -12.28
C ILE A 325 -46.89 -6.15 -12.33
N PRO A 326 -47.64 -5.27 -11.62
CA PRO A 326 -47.15 -4.30 -10.61
C PRO A 326 -46.75 -4.99 -9.30
N GLY A 327 -45.79 -4.39 -8.56
CA GLY A 327 -45.33 -4.96 -7.30
C GLY A 327 -44.13 -4.22 -6.70
N GLU A 328 -43.51 -4.85 -5.70
CA GLU A 328 -42.40 -4.30 -4.95
C GLU A 328 -41.30 -5.37 -4.80
N CYS A 329 -40.02 -4.93 -4.80
CA CYS A 329 -38.88 -5.77 -4.60
C CYS A 329 -37.84 -5.05 -3.71
N ILE A 330 -37.30 -5.76 -2.72
CA ILE A 330 -36.23 -5.24 -1.86
C ILE A 330 -34.94 -5.96 -2.24
N LEU A 331 -33.91 -5.19 -2.61
CA LEU A 331 -32.60 -5.72 -2.93
C LEU A 331 -31.80 -6.02 -1.65
N GLU A 332 -30.85 -6.94 -1.73
CA GLU A 332 -29.91 -7.23 -0.62
C GLU A 332 -29.10 -6.01 -0.18
N SER A 333 -28.95 -5.02 -1.04
CA SER A 333 -28.29 -3.73 -0.75
C SER A 333 -29.15 -2.75 0.06
N GLY A 334 -30.44 -3.11 0.32
CA GLY A 334 -31.40 -2.28 1.07
C GLY A 334 -32.16 -1.29 0.21
N GLU A 335 -31.98 -1.27 -1.10
CA GLU A 335 -32.76 -0.46 -2.03
C GLU A 335 -34.14 -1.07 -2.23
N HIS A 336 -35.18 -0.24 -2.21
CA HIS A 336 -36.57 -0.63 -2.38
C HIS A 336 -37.07 -0.19 -3.77
N ILE A 337 -37.55 -1.14 -4.57
CA ILE A 337 -37.99 -0.90 -5.94
C ILE A 337 -39.47 -1.13 -6.02
N THR A 338 -40.21 -0.12 -6.50
CA THR A 338 -41.62 -0.21 -6.75
C THR A 338 -41.92 -0.16 -8.24
N THR A 339 -42.85 -0.98 -8.70
CA THR A 339 -43.26 -1.06 -10.09
C THR A 339 -44.77 -0.84 -10.19
N LYS A 340 -45.22 -0.06 -11.21
CA LYS A 340 -46.59 0.21 -11.49
C LYS A 340 -46.88 0.15 -12.98
N ILE A 341 -48.15 -0.16 -13.33
CA ILE A 341 -48.66 0.01 -14.68
C ILE A 341 -49.62 1.19 -14.64
N LEU A 342 -49.43 2.16 -15.53
CA LEU A 342 -50.24 3.35 -15.66
C LEU A 342 -50.81 3.45 -17.08
N GLU A 343 -52.04 3.94 -17.23
CA GLU A 343 -52.55 4.32 -18.55
C GLU A 343 -51.90 5.64 -19.00
N PHE A 344 -51.48 5.72 -20.27
CA PHE A 344 -50.86 6.90 -20.81
C PHE A 344 -51.88 7.74 -21.59
N ASP A 345 -52.10 8.96 -21.12
CA ASP A 345 -53.03 9.96 -21.70
C ASP A 345 -52.40 10.78 -22.86
N GLY A 346 -51.15 10.48 -23.25
CA GLY A 346 -50.42 11.21 -24.26
C GLY A 346 -49.70 12.46 -23.76
N ASN A 347 -49.70 12.76 -22.47
CA ASN A 347 -49.03 13.93 -21.90
C ASN A 347 -47.59 13.65 -21.54
N PHE A 348 -46.65 14.01 -22.42
CA PHE A 348 -45.22 13.84 -22.23
C PHE A 348 -44.60 14.73 -21.16
N GLN A 349 -45.27 15.78 -20.71
CA GLN A 349 -44.79 16.65 -19.62
C GLN A 349 -44.78 15.95 -18.25
N GLN A 350 -45.53 14.84 -18.10
CA GLN A 350 -45.58 14.05 -16.90
C GLN A 350 -44.42 13.04 -16.78
N ILE A 351 -43.62 12.85 -17.81
CA ILE A 351 -42.48 11.88 -17.78
C ILE A 351 -41.45 12.31 -16.73
N PRO A 352 -41.15 11.47 -15.71
CA PRO A 352 -40.24 11.83 -14.65
C PRO A 352 -38.81 12.08 -15.16
N GLU A 353 -38.24 13.25 -14.87
CA GLU A 353 -36.85 13.56 -15.13
C GLU A 353 -35.90 13.00 -14.06
N LYS A 354 -36.47 12.62 -12.89
CA LYS A 354 -35.70 12.09 -11.74
C LYS A 354 -34.86 10.88 -12.13
N THR A 355 -33.65 10.81 -11.59
CA THR A 355 -32.70 9.71 -11.81
C THR A 355 -33.18 8.38 -11.25
N CYS A 356 -34.02 8.40 -10.20
CA CYS A 356 -34.55 7.25 -9.48
C CYS A 356 -35.90 6.74 -10.00
N THR A 357 -36.60 7.49 -10.87
CA THR A 357 -37.91 7.09 -11.45
C THR A 357 -37.85 7.15 -12.95
N LYS A 358 -38.22 6.06 -13.64
CA LYS A 358 -38.24 6.00 -15.11
C LYS A 358 -39.52 5.33 -15.59
N TRP A 359 -40.00 5.83 -16.75
CA TRP A 359 -41.14 5.31 -17.49
C TRP A 359 -40.72 4.59 -18.74
N PHE A 360 -41.26 3.41 -18.98
CA PHE A 360 -41.03 2.56 -20.13
C PHE A 360 -42.36 2.25 -20.85
N ASP A 361 -42.31 2.01 -22.13
CA ASP A 361 -43.40 1.55 -22.95
C ASP A 361 -43.70 0.08 -22.61
N TYR A 362 -44.74 -0.17 -21.80
CA TYR A 362 -45.07 -1.52 -21.37
C TYR A 362 -45.55 -2.40 -22.52
N ASP A 363 -46.15 -1.84 -23.55
CA ASP A 363 -46.68 -2.57 -24.71
C ASP A 363 -45.52 -3.21 -25.56
N LYS A 364 -44.27 -2.80 -25.34
CA LYS A 364 -43.07 -3.36 -25.98
C LYS A 364 -42.39 -4.46 -25.16
N ILE A 365 -42.75 -4.63 -23.92
CA ILE A 365 -42.21 -5.66 -23.03
C ILE A 365 -42.95 -6.97 -23.33
N LYS A 366 -42.22 -8.02 -23.70
CA LYS A 366 -42.77 -9.29 -24.12
C LYS A 366 -42.54 -10.43 -23.15
N ASP A 367 -41.52 -10.27 -22.31
CA ASP A 367 -41.04 -11.32 -21.42
C ASP A 367 -40.81 -10.78 -20.00
N THR A 368 -40.41 -11.65 -19.08
CA THR A 368 -40.15 -11.32 -17.69
C THR A 368 -39.02 -10.27 -17.58
N VAL A 369 -39.29 -9.24 -16.79
CA VAL A 369 -38.29 -8.19 -16.49
C VAL A 369 -37.59 -8.51 -15.18
N GLN A 370 -36.26 -8.40 -15.21
CA GLN A 370 -35.41 -8.73 -14.08
C GLN A 370 -34.48 -7.56 -13.73
N ILE A 371 -34.16 -7.40 -12.45
CA ILE A 371 -33.02 -6.61 -12.01
C ILE A 371 -31.86 -7.54 -11.76
N ARG A 372 -30.75 -7.29 -12.45
CA ARG A 372 -29.56 -8.14 -12.37
C ARG A 372 -28.28 -7.40 -12.74
N THR A 373 -27.16 -8.01 -12.47
CA THR A 373 -25.86 -7.56 -13.00
C THR A 373 -25.69 -8.02 -14.46
N ARG A 374 -24.67 -7.46 -15.14
CA ARG A 374 -24.43 -7.74 -16.57
C ARG A 374 -24.09 -9.19 -16.86
N ARG A 375 -24.52 -9.64 -18.05
CA ARG A 375 -24.21 -10.96 -18.62
C ARG A 375 -23.51 -10.82 -19.98
N PRO A 376 -22.75 -11.85 -20.43
CA PRO A 376 -22.26 -11.91 -21.80
C PRO A 376 -23.44 -11.87 -22.79
N GLY A 377 -23.33 -11.05 -23.81
CA GLY A 377 -24.38 -10.93 -24.83
C GLY A 377 -25.35 -9.77 -24.59
N ASP A 378 -25.36 -9.11 -23.44
CA ASP A 378 -26.23 -7.97 -23.16
C ASP A 378 -26.02 -6.81 -24.14
N TYR A 379 -27.14 -6.22 -24.56
CA TYR A 379 -27.18 -5.10 -25.50
C TYR A 379 -28.28 -4.10 -25.17
N LEU A 380 -28.15 -2.89 -25.69
CA LEU A 380 -29.19 -1.83 -25.60
C LEU A 380 -29.22 -1.04 -26.89
N GLN A 381 -30.36 -0.39 -27.15
CA GLN A 381 -30.49 0.57 -28.26
C GLN A 381 -30.15 1.98 -27.78
N VAL A 382 -29.13 2.59 -28.40
CA VAL A 382 -28.61 3.91 -27.98
C VAL A 382 -29.15 5.06 -28.84
N GLN A 383 -29.60 4.76 -30.07
CA GLN A 383 -30.13 5.73 -31.02
C GLN A 383 -31.55 5.40 -31.42
N ALA A 384 -32.41 6.44 -31.61
CA ALA A 384 -33.80 6.28 -32.03
C ALA A 384 -33.95 5.64 -33.43
N ALA A 385 -32.98 5.88 -34.30
CA ALA A 385 -32.96 5.35 -35.69
C ALA A 385 -32.71 3.82 -35.75
N GLY A 386 -32.55 3.14 -34.60
CA GLY A 386 -32.27 1.71 -34.53
C GLY A 386 -30.77 1.40 -34.33
N GLY A 387 -30.45 0.10 -34.31
CA GLY A 387 -29.10 -0.39 -34.06
C GLY A 387 -28.85 -0.75 -32.59
N HIS A 388 -28.39 -1.97 -32.40
CA HIS A 388 -28.06 -2.49 -31.07
C HIS A 388 -26.59 -2.26 -30.78
N LYS A 389 -26.27 -1.77 -29.57
CA LYS A 389 -24.91 -1.63 -29.07
C LYS A 389 -24.70 -2.63 -27.93
N LYS A 390 -23.62 -3.40 -27.99
CA LYS A 390 -23.26 -4.30 -26.89
C LYS A 390 -23.10 -3.48 -25.60
N LEU A 391 -23.66 -3.95 -24.51
CA LEU A 391 -23.58 -3.28 -23.22
C LEU A 391 -22.12 -3.02 -22.80
N LYS A 392 -21.22 -3.98 -23.04
CA LYS A 392 -19.78 -3.82 -22.80
C LYS A 392 -19.22 -2.54 -23.47
N ASP A 393 -19.55 -2.33 -24.75
CA ASP A 393 -19.04 -1.19 -25.51
C ASP A 393 -19.71 0.12 -25.09
N TYR A 394 -20.96 0.07 -24.67
CA TYR A 394 -21.65 1.21 -24.06
C TYR A 394 -20.97 1.64 -22.76
N LEU A 395 -20.71 0.71 -21.82
CA LEU A 395 -20.07 1.00 -20.52
C LEU A 395 -18.64 1.53 -20.69
N ILE A 396 -17.91 1.06 -21.70
CA ILE A 396 -16.58 1.58 -22.04
C ILE A 396 -16.69 3.03 -22.52
N ASN A 397 -17.60 3.29 -23.46
CA ASN A 397 -17.77 4.64 -24.04
C ASN A 397 -18.32 5.66 -23.01
N SER A 398 -19.08 5.18 -22.03
CA SER A 398 -19.56 5.99 -20.89
C SER A 398 -18.51 6.16 -19.80
N LYS A 399 -17.25 5.73 -20.04
CA LYS A 399 -16.09 5.87 -19.15
C LYS A 399 -16.31 5.25 -17.73
N ILE A 400 -17.18 4.25 -17.62
CA ILE A 400 -17.43 3.59 -16.33
C ILE A 400 -16.23 2.70 -15.99
N PRO A 401 -15.63 2.82 -14.78
CA PRO A 401 -14.51 2.01 -14.34
C PRO A 401 -14.79 0.52 -14.43
N LYS A 402 -13.79 -0.30 -14.81
CA LYS A 402 -13.96 -1.74 -15.03
C LYS A 402 -14.54 -2.46 -13.80
N GLU A 403 -14.13 -2.04 -12.61
CA GLU A 403 -14.53 -2.66 -11.34
C GLU A 403 -15.99 -2.36 -10.98
N GLU A 404 -16.50 -1.21 -11.40
CA GLU A 404 -17.90 -0.84 -11.19
C GLU A 404 -18.85 -1.54 -12.18
N ARG A 405 -18.39 -1.88 -13.39
CA ARG A 405 -19.22 -2.49 -14.45
C ARG A 405 -19.85 -3.83 -14.05
N ASP A 406 -19.15 -4.62 -13.23
CA ASP A 406 -19.63 -5.91 -12.75
C ASP A 406 -20.64 -5.80 -11.59
N GLN A 407 -20.72 -4.62 -10.99
CA GLN A 407 -21.62 -4.33 -9.84
C GLN A 407 -22.85 -3.51 -10.22
N LEU A 408 -22.84 -2.90 -11.42
CA LEU A 408 -23.98 -2.11 -11.89
C LEU A 408 -25.21 -2.97 -12.03
N LEU A 409 -26.31 -2.48 -11.46
CA LEU A 409 -27.63 -3.06 -11.60
C LEU A 409 -28.27 -2.61 -12.92
N LEU A 410 -28.92 -3.55 -13.56
CA LEU A 410 -29.56 -3.39 -14.85
C LEU A 410 -31.02 -3.83 -14.74
N LEU A 411 -31.92 -3.09 -15.33
CA LEU A 411 -33.28 -3.56 -15.62
C LEU A 411 -33.24 -4.20 -17.03
N ALA A 412 -33.55 -5.48 -17.12
CA ALA A 412 -33.36 -6.26 -18.33
C ALA A 412 -34.54 -7.20 -18.63
N GLU A 413 -34.87 -7.35 -19.91
CA GLU A 413 -35.74 -8.38 -20.50
C GLU A 413 -34.82 -9.32 -21.30
N GLY A 414 -34.56 -10.52 -20.76
CA GLY A 414 -33.57 -11.42 -21.34
C GLY A 414 -32.18 -10.77 -21.48
N SER A 415 -31.67 -10.64 -22.69
CA SER A 415 -30.38 -9.97 -23.00
C SER A 415 -30.55 -8.50 -23.39
N HIS A 416 -31.79 -8.01 -23.56
CA HIS A 416 -32.04 -6.59 -23.88
C HIS A 416 -32.15 -5.77 -22.61
N ILE A 417 -31.29 -4.77 -22.47
CA ILE A 417 -31.27 -3.88 -21.32
C ILE A 417 -32.26 -2.72 -21.52
N LEU A 418 -33.23 -2.61 -20.62
CA LEU A 418 -34.20 -1.50 -20.59
C LEU A 418 -33.54 -0.27 -19.99
N TRP A 419 -32.81 -0.48 -18.87
CA TRP A 419 -32.22 0.61 -18.12
C TRP A 419 -30.90 0.18 -17.47
N VAL A 420 -29.86 0.96 -17.68
CA VAL A 420 -28.65 0.92 -16.86
C VAL A 420 -28.93 1.83 -15.67
N ILE A 421 -29.22 1.27 -14.49
CA ILE A 421 -29.72 2.00 -13.33
C ILE A 421 -28.76 3.12 -12.93
N GLY A 422 -29.31 4.33 -12.71
CA GLY A 422 -28.52 5.54 -12.46
C GLY A 422 -27.86 6.15 -13.69
N GLN A 423 -28.10 5.59 -14.90
CA GLN A 423 -27.52 6.04 -16.15
C GLN A 423 -28.65 6.25 -17.20
N ARG A 424 -28.62 5.50 -18.27
CA ARG A 424 -29.45 5.67 -19.45
C ARG A 424 -30.48 4.55 -19.62
N ILE A 425 -31.66 4.90 -20.13
CA ILE A 425 -32.65 3.95 -20.66
C ILE A 425 -32.39 3.65 -22.14
N SER A 426 -32.76 2.44 -22.58
CA SER A 426 -32.73 2.04 -23.99
C SER A 426 -33.78 2.78 -24.79
N GLU A 427 -33.42 3.27 -25.98
CA GLU A 427 -34.37 3.94 -26.89
C GLU A 427 -35.51 3.01 -27.32
N ALA A 428 -35.29 1.69 -27.33
CA ALA A 428 -36.30 0.70 -27.69
C ALA A 428 -37.55 0.76 -26.82
N TYR A 429 -37.38 1.05 -25.52
CA TYR A 429 -38.45 1.02 -24.54
C TYR A 429 -38.93 2.40 -24.10
N LYS A 430 -38.50 3.46 -24.75
CA LYS A 430 -39.00 4.80 -24.47
C LYS A 430 -40.49 4.93 -24.80
N VAL A 431 -41.20 5.71 -23.99
CA VAL A 431 -42.58 6.11 -24.20
C VAL A 431 -42.71 6.92 -25.49
N THR A 432 -43.68 6.60 -26.31
CA THR A 432 -43.92 7.22 -27.60
C THR A 432 -45.42 7.60 -27.74
N GLN A 433 -45.82 8.33 -28.78
CA GLN A 433 -47.23 8.66 -29.07
C GLN A 433 -48.11 7.42 -29.27
N LYS A 434 -47.52 6.24 -29.50
CA LYS A 434 -48.27 5.00 -29.71
C LYS A 434 -48.43 4.17 -28.42
N THR A 435 -47.74 4.54 -27.34
CA THR A 435 -47.76 3.87 -26.05
C THR A 435 -49.13 4.03 -25.42
N LYS A 436 -49.72 2.94 -24.98
CA LYS A 436 -51.01 2.95 -24.24
C LYS A 436 -50.80 2.72 -22.73
N HIS A 437 -49.83 1.84 -22.41
CA HIS A 437 -49.52 1.51 -21.02
C HIS A 437 -48.07 1.82 -20.70
N ILE A 438 -47.88 2.46 -19.53
CA ILE A 438 -46.55 2.80 -19.00
C ILE A 438 -46.18 1.81 -17.92
N PHE A 439 -44.96 1.30 -18.01
CA PHE A 439 -44.28 0.63 -16.93
C PHE A 439 -43.43 1.64 -16.14
N GLU A 440 -43.89 2.04 -14.98
CA GLU A 440 -43.15 2.91 -14.05
C GLU A 440 -42.30 2.08 -13.11
N VAL A 441 -41.00 2.42 -13.02
CA VAL A 441 -40.06 1.84 -12.06
C VAL A 441 -39.50 2.95 -11.21
N CYS A 442 -39.65 2.84 -9.89
CA CYS A 442 -39.15 3.79 -8.90
C CYS A 442 -38.22 3.07 -7.93
N ILE A 443 -37.01 3.64 -7.69
CA ILE A 443 -36.01 3.11 -6.78
C ILE A 443 -35.88 4.06 -5.60
N HIS A 444 -36.07 3.56 -4.39
CA HIS A 444 -35.94 4.30 -3.14
C HIS A 444 -34.71 3.80 -2.35
N GLY A 445 -33.99 4.69 -1.67
CA GLY A 445 -32.88 4.32 -0.77
C GLY A 445 -31.49 4.22 -1.42
N GLY A 446 -31.35 4.52 -2.71
CA GLY A 446 -30.04 4.68 -3.35
C GLY A 446 -29.35 5.97 -2.89
N LYS A 447 -28.02 5.96 -2.67
CA LYS A 447 -27.23 7.16 -2.38
C LYS A 447 -27.45 8.18 -3.51
N GLU A 448 -28.12 9.28 -3.22
CA GLU A 448 -28.16 10.45 -4.12
C GLU A 448 -26.69 10.90 -4.31
N LYS A 449 -26.20 10.83 -5.54
CA LYS A 449 -25.02 11.59 -5.92
C LYS A 449 -25.47 13.04 -5.98
N ASN A 450 -25.11 13.82 -4.96
CA ASN A 450 -25.26 15.28 -5.01
C ASN A 450 -24.54 15.80 -6.28
N GLU A 451 -25.27 16.58 -7.04
CA GLU A 451 -24.78 17.39 -8.15
C GLU A 451 -23.74 18.41 -7.70
#